data_dc6a3f3652d9998b25801a79b70a2948
#
_entry.id   dc6a3f3652d9998b25801a79b70a2948
#
_cell.length_a   1.000
_cell.length_b   1.000
_cell.length_c   1.000
_cell.angle_alpha   90.00
_cell.angle_beta   90.00
_cell.angle_gamma   90.00
#
_symmetry.space_group_name_H-M   'P 1'
#
loop_
_entity.id
_entity.type
_entity.pdbx_description
1 polymer ?
#
loop_
_entity_poly.entity_id
_entity_poly.type
_entity_poly.pdbx_seq_one_letter_code
_entity_poly.pdbx_strand_id
1 'polypeptide(L)'
;MEESRGQLPSRVTIYEVAAEAGVSISTVSLALNTPARVSIRTRQRVLDAVDALGYTPKTEAVAQARKGVGRIGVLAPYTSYPSVARRLTGVLRAVGDKPVEVVVFDQESSAKSASPLLASLPLTGRLDGLIIMSIPLEESVAGRLLGLGLPAVLVDVRHPDFDSVHTDDVTGGRLVAEHLVERGHRRFGFLGESQQ
;
A
#
# COMPACT_ATOMS: atom_id res chain seq x y z
N MET A 1 18.77 34.74 34.49
CA MET A 1 18.86 34.09 33.15
C MET A 1 18.11 32.79 33.25
N GLU A 2 16.88 32.82 32.81
CA GLU A 2 15.92 31.70 32.87
C GLU A 2 16.03 30.99 31.53
N GLU A 3 16.58 29.75 31.56
CA GLU A 3 16.69 28.91 30.35
C GLU A 3 15.30 28.48 29.92
N SER A 4 14.90 28.98 28.77
CA SER A 4 13.70 28.56 28.03
C SER A 4 13.86 27.07 27.71
N ARG A 5 13.20 26.22 28.47
CA ARG A 5 13.02 24.80 28.11
C ARG A 5 12.24 24.73 26.81
N GLY A 6 12.93 24.43 25.73
CA GLY A 6 12.33 24.14 24.44
C GLY A 6 11.30 23.04 24.57
N GLN A 7 10.02 23.39 24.48
CA GLN A 7 8.93 22.44 24.35
C GLN A 7 9.13 21.68 23.05
N LEU A 8 9.38 20.36 23.13
CA LEU A 8 9.32 19.47 21.98
C LEU A 8 7.92 19.63 21.35
N PRO A 9 7.81 19.75 20.03
CA PRO A 9 6.52 19.87 19.37
C PRO A 9 5.64 18.70 19.78
N SER A 10 4.46 19.00 20.34
CA SER A 10 3.50 17.99 20.76
C SER A 10 3.07 17.17 19.54
N ARG A 11 3.29 15.86 19.59
CA ARG A 11 2.90 14.95 18.51
C ARG A 11 1.39 15.02 18.27
N VAL A 12 0.99 15.23 17.03
CA VAL A 12 -0.42 15.30 16.61
C VAL A 12 -1.16 14.03 17.06
N THR A 13 -2.35 14.22 17.58
CA THR A 13 -3.19 13.17 18.15
C THR A 13 -4.38 12.86 17.26
N ILE A 14 -5.00 11.68 17.45
CA ILE A 14 -6.24 11.31 16.76
C ILE A 14 -7.40 12.29 17.07
N TYR A 15 -7.37 12.97 18.22
CA TYR A 15 -8.36 13.97 18.58
C TYR A 15 -8.28 15.21 17.68
N GLU A 16 -7.07 15.64 17.36
CA GLU A 16 -6.82 16.77 16.45
C GLU A 16 -7.24 16.42 15.03
N VAL A 17 -6.95 15.20 14.56
CA VAL A 17 -7.44 14.71 13.27
C VAL A 17 -8.98 14.69 13.22
N ALA A 18 -9.64 14.26 14.28
CA ALA A 18 -11.09 14.25 14.37
C ALA A 18 -11.70 15.65 14.32
N ALA A 19 -11.08 16.60 15.01
CA ALA A 19 -11.49 18.02 15.02
C ALA A 19 -11.31 18.63 13.63
N GLU A 20 -10.14 18.47 13.00
CA GLU A 20 -9.83 19.00 11.67
C GLU A 20 -10.75 18.40 10.59
N ALA A 21 -10.96 17.08 10.62
CA ALA A 21 -11.87 16.41 9.71
C ALA A 21 -13.36 16.68 9.99
N GLY A 22 -13.72 17.30 11.13
CA GLY A 22 -15.10 17.56 11.55
C GLY A 22 -15.91 16.28 11.72
N VAL A 23 -15.33 15.24 12.33
CA VAL A 23 -15.97 13.94 12.57
C VAL A 23 -15.64 13.44 13.98
N SER A 24 -16.31 12.37 14.42
CA SER A 24 -16.00 11.74 15.71
C SER A 24 -14.69 10.93 15.63
N ILE A 25 -14.03 10.71 16.78
CA ILE A 25 -12.82 9.86 16.89
C ILE A 25 -13.11 8.45 16.38
N SER A 26 -14.29 7.90 16.66
CA SER A 26 -14.72 6.59 16.16
C SER A 26 -14.81 6.57 14.63
N THR A 27 -15.24 7.67 14.01
CA THR A 27 -15.27 7.81 12.55
C THR A 27 -13.84 7.85 11.97
N VAL A 28 -12.91 8.57 12.62
CA VAL A 28 -11.50 8.56 12.22
C VAL A 28 -10.94 7.13 12.31
N SER A 29 -11.16 6.45 13.44
CA SER A 29 -10.71 5.07 13.62
C SER A 29 -11.30 4.12 12.56
N LEU A 30 -12.58 4.25 12.21
CA LEU A 30 -13.19 3.47 11.14
C LEU A 30 -12.59 3.80 9.76
N ALA A 31 -12.38 5.08 9.45
CA ALA A 31 -11.80 5.50 8.18
C ALA A 31 -10.39 4.94 7.97
N LEU A 32 -9.60 4.84 9.04
CA LEU A 32 -8.24 4.31 8.98
C LEU A 32 -8.18 2.77 9.00
N ASN A 33 -9.01 2.11 9.82
CA ASN A 33 -8.90 0.67 10.06
C ASN A 33 -9.89 -0.17 9.23
N THR A 34 -11.01 0.39 8.79
CA THR A 34 -12.08 -0.30 8.06
C THR A 34 -12.71 0.64 7.04
N PRO A 35 -11.92 1.13 6.05
CA PRO A 35 -12.33 2.21 5.15
C PRO A 35 -13.62 1.92 4.37
N ALA A 36 -13.95 0.66 4.15
CA ALA A 36 -15.20 0.25 3.50
C ALA A 36 -16.47 0.59 4.33
N ARG A 37 -16.34 0.85 5.65
CA ARG A 37 -17.46 1.19 6.54
C ARG A 37 -17.77 2.67 6.63
N VAL A 38 -17.05 3.51 5.92
CA VAL A 38 -17.28 4.96 5.85
C VAL A 38 -17.47 5.40 4.39
N SER A 39 -18.26 6.46 4.19
CA SER A 39 -18.44 7.02 2.85
C SER A 39 -17.10 7.51 2.27
N ILE A 40 -16.98 7.48 0.94
CA ILE A 40 -15.80 7.99 0.22
C ILE A 40 -15.48 9.42 0.66
N ARG A 41 -16.50 10.29 0.74
CA ARG A 41 -16.36 11.68 1.15
C ARG A 41 -15.83 11.83 2.59
N THR A 42 -16.34 11.04 3.53
CA THR A 42 -15.90 11.08 4.92
C THR A 42 -14.47 10.60 5.05
N ARG A 43 -14.13 9.51 4.34
CA ARG A 43 -12.77 8.98 4.31
C ARG A 43 -11.78 10.00 3.76
N GLN A 44 -12.12 10.65 2.63
CA GLN A 44 -11.25 11.67 2.04
C GLN A 44 -10.96 12.80 3.03
N ARG A 45 -12.00 13.35 3.69
CA ARG A 45 -11.83 14.38 4.73
C ARG A 45 -10.88 13.96 5.84
N VAL A 46 -10.96 12.70 6.28
CA VAL A 46 -10.06 12.17 7.32
C VAL A 46 -8.63 12.09 6.80
N LEU A 47 -8.42 11.61 5.57
CA LEU A 47 -7.10 11.52 4.97
C LEU A 47 -6.48 12.90 4.71
N ASP A 48 -7.26 13.86 4.25
CA ASP A 48 -6.83 15.25 4.07
C ASP A 48 -6.38 15.87 5.41
N ALA A 49 -7.14 15.62 6.48
CA ALA A 49 -6.78 16.09 7.83
C ALA A 49 -5.50 15.42 8.35
N VAL A 50 -5.31 14.13 8.09
CA VAL A 50 -4.08 13.39 8.42
C VAL A 50 -2.88 14.02 7.72
N ASP A 51 -2.99 14.29 6.42
CA ASP A 51 -1.91 14.88 5.63
C ASP A 51 -1.61 16.32 6.07
N ALA A 52 -2.64 17.13 6.28
CA ALA A 52 -2.50 18.54 6.70
C ALA A 52 -1.82 18.67 8.06
N LEU A 53 -2.11 17.77 8.98
CA LEU A 53 -1.57 17.81 10.35
C LEU A 53 -0.26 17.01 10.50
N GLY A 54 0.14 16.22 9.50
CA GLY A 54 1.29 15.31 9.61
C GLY A 54 1.08 14.23 10.69
N TYR A 55 -0.15 13.73 10.84
CA TYR A 55 -0.46 12.74 11.87
C TYR A 55 0.26 11.43 11.62
N THR A 56 0.99 10.96 12.64
CA THR A 56 1.63 9.63 12.64
C THR A 56 1.05 8.77 13.76
N PRO A 57 0.58 7.54 13.46
CA PRO A 57 0.06 6.63 14.49
C PRO A 57 1.12 6.28 15.54
N LYS A 58 0.69 5.92 16.74
CA LYS A 58 1.59 5.37 17.78
C LYS A 58 1.90 3.91 17.43
N THR A 59 3.00 3.68 16.71
CA THR A 59 3.43 2.33 16.27
C THR A 59 4.16 1.54 17.36
N GLU A 60 4.90 2.22 18.24
CA GLU A 60 5.77 1.58 19.24
C GLU A 60 5.03 0.62 20.18
N ALA A 61 3.87 1.01 20.71
CA ALA A 61 3.09 0.15 21.60
C ALA A 61 2.55 -1.10 20.89
N VAL A 62 2.20 -0.98 19.59
CA VAL A 62 1.70 -2.08 18.76
C VAL A 62 2.84 -3.02 18.37
N ALA A 63 4.02 -2.48 18.03
CA ALA A 63 5.21 -3.28 17.72
C ALA A 63 5.72 -4.02 18.97
N GLN A 64 5.73 -3.37 20.13
CA GLN A 64 6.16 -3.98 21.39
C GLN A 64 5.21 -5.10 21.85
N ALA A 65 3.91 -4.99 21.59
CA ALA A 65 2.93 -6.04 21.88
C ALA A 65 3.15 -7.31 21.03
N ARG A 66 3.80 -7.21 19.87
CA ARG A 66 4.10 -8.34 18.97
C ARG A 66 5.37 -9.14 19.36
N LYS A 67 6.03 -8.81 20.47
CA LYS A 67 7.20 -9.55 20.99
C LYS A 67 8.32 -9.78 19.96
N GLY A 68 8.57 -8.82 19.09
CA GLY A 68 9.63 -8.91 18.07
C GLY A 68 9.26 -9.68 16.82
N VAL A 69 7.99 -10.07 16.63
CA VAL A 69 7.51 -10.62 15.36
C VAL A 69 7.22 -9.47 14.40
N GLY A 70 7.94 -9.41 13.28
CA GLY A 70 7.71 -8.46 12.21
C GLY A 70 6.37 -8.74 11.50
N ARG A 71 5.78 -7.73 10.88
CA ARG A 71 4.54 -7.89 10.11
C ARG A 71 4.64 -7.19 8.76
N ILE A 72 4.59 -7.96 7.68
CA ILE A 72 4.62 -7.46 6.30
C ILE A 72 3.21 -7.57 5.72
N GLY A 73 2.70 -6.47 5.18
CA GLY A 73 1.49 -6.45 4.39
C GLY A 73 1.79 -6.81 2.93
N VAL A 74 0.96 -7.64 2.32
CA VAL A 74 0.96 -7.86 0.87
C VAL A 74 -0.39 -7.40 0.34
N LEU A 75 -0.39 -6.32 -0.41
CA LEU A 75 -1.60 -5.83 -1.09
C LEU A 75 -1.56 -6.26 -2.55
N ALA A 76 -2.54 -7.05 -2.98
CA ALA A 76 -2.59 -7.59 -4.33
C ALA A 76 -4.02 -7.62 -4.86
N PRO A 77 -4.22 -7.39 -6.18
CA PRO A 77 -5.52 -7.62 -6.81
C PRO A 77 -5.69 -9.10 -7.08
N TYR A 78 -6.91 -9.59 -6.92
CA TYR A 78 -7.27 -10.96 -7.32
C TYR A 78 -6.30 -12.04 -6.88
N THR A 79 -6.17 -12.26 -5.58
CA THR A 79 -5.26 -13.27 -5.00
C THR A 79 -5.48 -14.69 -5.55
N SER A 80 -6.66 -14.95 -6.14
CA SER A 80 -6.99 -16.18 -6.86
C SER A 80 -6.28 -16.35 -8.22
N TYR A 81 -5.71 -15.27 -8.79
CA TYR A 81 -5.01 -15.38 -10.07
C TYR A 81 -3.69 -16.15 -9.92
N PRO A 82 -3.38 -17.08 -10.84
CA PRO A 82 -2.19 -17.92 -10.74
C PRO A 82 -0.88 -17.13 -10.65
N SER A 83 -0.78 -15.97 -11.32
CA SER A 83 0.39 -15.10 -11.27
C SER A 83 0.59 -14.49 -9.87
N VAL A 84 -0.48 -14.00 -9.26
CA VAL A 84 -0.46 -13.43 -7.90
C VAL A 84 -0.17 -14.52 -6.87
N ALA A 85 -0.83 -15.68 -6.98
CA ALA A 85 -0.59 -16.82 -6.09
C ALA A 85 0.87 -17.31 -6.13
N ARG A 86 1.51 -17.33 -7.31
CA ARG A 86 2.93 -17.69 -7.46
C ARG A 86 3.85 -16.67 -6.80
N ARG A 87 3.59 -15.38 -6.97
CA ARG A 87 4.35 -14.30 -6.30
C ARG A 87 4.22 -14.38 -4.79
N LEU A 88 2.99 -14.57 -4.30
CA LEU A 88 2.74 -14.76 -2.87
C LEU A 88 3.48 -15.99 -2.32
N THR A 89 3.50 -17.09 -3.06
CA THR A 89 4.29 -18.28 -2.70
C THR A 89 5.78 -17.93 -2.59
N GLY A 90 6.31 -17.09 -3.49
CA GLY A 90 7.68 -16.60 -3.43
C GLY A 90 7.95 -15.79 -2.16
N VAL A 91 7.05 -14.87 -1.81
CA VAL A 91 7.14 -14.09 -0.57
C VAL A 91 7.15 -14.99 0.66
N LEU A 92 6.21 -15.95 0.75
CA LEU A 92 6.12 -16.88 1.87
C LEU A 92 7.37 -17.74 2.02
N ARG A 93 7.95 -18.21 0.91
CA ARG A 93 9.22 -18.95 0.92
C ARG A 93 10.40 -18.08 1.39
N ALA A 94 10.45 -16.82 0.98
CA ALA A 94 11.53 -15.90 1.39
C ALA A 94 11.44 -15.54 2.88
N VAL A 95 10.25 -15.48 3.44
CA VAL A 95 10.03 -15.30 4.89
C VAL A 95 10.48 -16.55 5.65
N GLY A 96 10.10 -17.75 5.16
CA GLY A 96 10.53 -19.03 5.74
C GLY A 96 10.29 -19.10 7.25
N ASP A 97 11.37 -19.42 7.99
CA ASP A 97 11.34 -19.55 9.45
C ASP A 97 11.63 -18.24 10.20
N LYS A 98 11.66 -17.10 9.49
CA LYS A 98 11.86 -15.81 10.14
C LYS A 98 10.63 -15.44 10.99
N PRO A 99 10.81 -14.73 12.09
CA PRO A 99 9.70 -14.29 12.94
C PRO A 99 8.94 -13.12 12.27
N VAL A 100 8.29 -13.40 11.14
CA VAL A 100 7.56 -12.43 10.33
C VAL A 100 6.18 -13.00 9.96
N GLU A 101 5.17 -12.25 10.31
CA GLU A 101 3.79 -12.47 9.85
C GLU A 101 3.58 -11.85 8.46
N VAL A 102 2.97 -12.57 7.54
CA VAL A 102 2.53 -12.04 6.26
C VAL A 102 1.02 -11.89 6.28
N VAL A 103 0.55 -10.64 6.13
CA VAL A 103 -0.88 -10.32 6.08
C VAL A 103 -1.24 -9.96 4.64
N VAL A 104 -2.12 -10.75 4.04
CA VAL A 104 -2.55 -10.53 2.66
C VAL A 104 -3.84 -9.70 2.64
N PHE A 105 -3.82 -8.64 1.86
CA PHE A 105 -4.95 -7.76 1.58
C PHE A 105 -5.37 -7.95 0.14
N ASP A 106 -6.51 -8.58 -0.07
CA ASP A 106 -7.09 -8.79 -1.40
C ASP A 106 -7.86 -7.55 -1.84
N GLN A 107 -7.68 -7.16 -3.10
CA GLN A 107 -8.40 -6.06 -3.72
C GLN A 107 -9.06 -6.54 -5.01
N GLU A 108 -10.34 -6.27 -5.16
CA GLU A 108 -11.15 -6.78 -6.27
C GLU A 108 -10.72 -6.30 -7.66
N SER A 109 -9.96 -5.21 -7.79
CA SER A 109 -9.52 -4.70 -9.09
C SER A 109 -8.24 -3.87 -9.01
N SER A 110 -7.30 -4.15 -9.92
CA SER A 110 -6.12 -3.31 -10.18
C SER A 110 -6.43 -2.07 -11.03
N ALA A 111 -7.54 -2.09 -11.78
CA ALA A 111 -7.89 -1.03 -12.72
C ALA A 111 -8.44 0.24 -12.04
N LYS A 112 -8.81 0.19 -10.77
CA LYS A 112 -9.24 1.38 -10.01
C LYS A 112 -8.02 2.04 -9.40
N SER A 113 -7.68 3.22 -9.90
CA SER A 113 -6.52 4.03 -9.48
C SER A 113 -6.46 4.33 -7.99
N ALA A 114 -7.58 4.41 -7.29
CA ALA A 114 -7.63 4.67 -5.86
C ALA A 114 -7.97 3.41 -5.07
N SER A 115 -6.99 2.79 -4.43
CA SER A 115 -7.24 1.77 -3.42
C SER A 115 -7.57 2.42 -2.07
N PRO A 116 -8.83 2.38 -1.62
CA PRO A 116 -9.19 2.91 -0.31
C PRO A 116 -8.39 2.26 0.82
N LEU A 117 -8.04 1.00 0.63
CA LEU A 117 -7.26 0.24 1.58
C LEU A 117 -5.81 0.69 1.58
N LEU A 118 -5.18 0.83 0.41
CA LEU A 118 -3.80 1.30 0.26
C LEU A 118 -3.65 2.71 0.84
N ALA A 119 -4.62 3.59 0.66
CA ALA A 119 -4.59 4.95 1.20
C ALA A 119 -4.59 5.00 2.74
N SER A 120 -5.16 4.01 3.41
CA SER A 120 -5.28 3.98 4.88
C SER A 120 -4.32 3.01 5.58
N LEU A 121 -3.86 1.95 4.90
CA LEU A 121 -2.97 0.93 5.48
C LEU A 121 -1.73 1.51 6.17
N PRO A 122 -0.99 2.47 5.57
CA PRO A 122 0.19 3.07 6.20
C PRO A 122 -0.13 3.72 7.54
N LEU A 123 -1.33 4.29 7.68
CA LEU A 123 -1.79 5.03 8.85
C LEU A 123 -2.28 4.12 9.99
N THR A 124 -2.38 2.82 9.78
CA THR A 124 -2.80 1.89 10.85
C THR A 124 -1.71 1.64 11.88
N GLY A 125 -0.44 1.88 11.53
CA GLY A 125 0.72 1.57 12.36
C GLY A 125 0.89 0.09 12.68
N ARG A 126 0.27 -0.80 11.89
CA ARG A 126 0.23 -2.24 12.14
C ARG A 126 1.24 -3.05 11.35
N LEU A 127 1.89 -2.44 10.36
CA LEU A 127 2.82 -3.07 9.45
C LEU A 127 4.21 -2.50 9.64
N ASP A 128 5.21 -3.32 9.46
CA ASP A 128 6.63 -2.97 9.46
C ASP A 128 7.20 -2.87 8.04
N GLY A 129 6.43 -3.30 7.04
CA GLY A 129 6.73 -3.18 5.63
C GLY A 129 5.52 -3.54 4.77
N LEU A 130 5.55 -3.12 3.50
CA LEU A 130 4.45 -3.34 2.56
C LEU A 130 4.99 -3.82 1.20
N ILE A 131 4.35 -4.83 0.64
CA ILE A 131 4.53 -5.27 -0.74
C ILE A 131 3.25 -4.91 -1.50
N ILE A 132 3.37 -4.11 -2.55
CA ILE A 132 2.24 -3.67 -3.38
C ILE A 132 2.38 -4.31 -4.75
N MET A 133 1.43 -5.17 -5.12
CA MET A 133 1.46 -5.92 -6.39
C MET A 133 0.42 -5.36 -7.36
N SER A 134 0.88 -4.96 -8.54
CA SER A 134 0.03 -4.57 -9.69
C SER A 134 -1.03 -3.50 -9.38
N ILE A 135 -0.79 -2.65 -8.39
CA ILE A 135 -1.67 -1.54 -8.01
C ILE A 135 -0.88 -0.25 -8.18
N PRO A 136 -1.34 0.70 -9.00
CA PRO A 136 -0.69 2.00 -9.13
C PRO A 136 -0.57 2.71 -7.78
N LEU A 137 0.59 3.30 -7.52
CA LEU A 137 0.86 4.06 -6.31
C LEU A 137 0.64 5.55 -6.59
N GLU A 138 -0.36 6.12 -5.94
CA GLU A 138 -0.66 7.55 -6.04
C GLU A 138 0.34 8.37 -5.23
N GLU A 139 0.67 9.58 -5.69
CA GLU A 139 1.62 10.49 -5.04
C GLU A 139 1.28 10.76 -3.56
N SER A 140 -0.01 10.92 -3.24
CA SER A 140 -0.46 11.14 -1.87
C SER A 140 -0.17 9.94 -0.95
N VAL A 141 -0.27 8.71 -1.48
CA VAL A 141 0.04 7.49 -0.75
C VAL A 141 1.55 7.30 -0.65
N ALA A 142 2.28 7.58 -1.73
CA ALA A 142 3.74 7.57 -1.75
C ALA A 142 4.30 8.51 -0.68
N GLY A 143 3.81 9.75 -0.63
CA GLY A 143 4.20 10.73 0.38
C GLY A 143 3.93 10.26 1.81
N ARG A 144 2.79 9.59 2.07
CA ARG A 144 2.49 9.00 3.39
C ARG A 144 3.45 7.87 3.77
N LEU A 145 3.75 6.96 2.83
CA LEU A 145 4.70 5.87 3.06
C LEU A 145 6.08 6.41 3.45
N LEU A 146 6.57 7.40 2.69
CA LEU A 146 7.85 8.07 2.94
C LEU A 146 7.83 8.83 4.27
N GLY A 147 6.79 9.63 4.52
CA GLY A 147 6.65 10.43 5.74
C GLY A 147 6.54 9.59 7.02
N LEU A 148 6.00 8.37 6.92
CA LEU A 148 5.93 7.41 8.02
C LEU A 148 7.17 6.54 8.14
N GLY A 149 8.10 6.58 7.17
CA GLY A 149 9.24 5.69 7.10
C GLY A 149 8.83 4.22 6.99
N LEU A 150 7.66 3.92 6.39
CA LEU A 150 7.19 2.56 6.18
C LEU A 150 7.80 2.00 4.88
N PRO A 151 8.74 1.03 4.96
CA PRO A 151 9.35 0.45 3.78
C PRO A 151 8.29 -0.19 2.88
N ALA A 152 8.38 0.07 1.57
CA ALA A 152 7.51 -0.56 0.59
C ALA A 152 8.30 -1.01 -0.64
N VAL A 153 7.88 -2.13 -1.21
CA VAL A 153 8.39 -2.68 -2.48
C VAL A 153 7.23 -2.85 -3.44
N LEU A 154 7.41 -2.40 -4.66
CA LEU A 154 6.41 -2.49 -5.72
C LEU A 154 6.67 -3.72 -6.60
N VAL A 155 5.62 -4.40 -7.01
CA VAL A 155 5.69 -5.54 -7.94
C VAL A 155 4.81 -5.24 -9.15
N ASP A 156 5.38 -5.27 -10.36
CA ASP A 156 4.76 -4.90 -11.65
C ASP A 156 4.26 -3.44 -11.73
N VAL A 157 4.68 -2.59 -10.82
CA VAL A 157 4.40 -1.15 -10.81
C VAL A 157 5.71 -0.42 -10.52
N ARG A 158 5.85 0.79 -11.02
CA ARG A 158 7.04 1.62 -10.80
C ARG A 158 6.66 2.95 -10.14
N HIS A 159 7.53 3.40 -9.27
CA HIS A 159 7.50 4.74 -8.70
C HIS A 159 8.95 5.18 -8.45
N PRO A 160 9.33 6.44 -8.70
CA PRO A 160 10.73 6.88 -8.61
C PRO A 160 11.34 6.70 -7.23
N ASP A 161 10.55 6.80 -6.17
CA ASP A 161 11.02 6.79 -4.78
C ASP A 161 10.97 5.40 -4.12
N PHE A 162 10.58 4.35 -4.85
CA PHE A 162 10.45 3.01 -4.29
C PHE A 162 11.15 1.96 -5.15
N ASP A 163 11.73 0.97 -4.48
CA ASP A 163 12.22 -0.22 -5.15
C ASP A 163 11.09 -0.98 -5.84
N SER A 164 11.37 -1.48 -7.04
CA SER A 164 10.39 -2.24 -7.80
C SER A 164 10.98 -3.51 -8.41
N VAL A 165 10.15 -4.56 -8.45
CA VAL A 165 10.41 -5.81 -9.17
C VAL A 165 9.36 -5.95 -10.26
N HIS A 166 9.77 -6.12 -11.49
CA HIS A 166 8.85 -6.22 -12.63
C HIS A 166 9.34 -7.21 -13.68
N THR A 167 8.41 -7.76 -14.44
CA THR A 167 8.69 -8.55 -15.62
C THR A 167 8.96 -7.62 -16.81
N ASP A 168 9.89 -7.98 -17.69
CA ASP A 168 10.08 -7.27 -18.94
C ASP A 168 9.02 -7.71 -19.97
N ASP A 169 7.79 -7.21 -19.78
CA ASP A 169 6.64 -7.56 -20.61
C ASP A 169 6.81 -7.05 -22.06
N VAL A 170 7.58 -5.98 -22.29
CA VAL A 170 7.86 -5.46 -23.62
C VAL A 170 8.71 -6.46 -24.39
N THR A 171 9.80 -6.94 -23.80
CA THR A 171 10.63 -7.99 -24.42
C THR A 171 9.83 -9.29 -24.57
N GLY A 172 9.01 -9.67 -23.58
CA GLY A 172 8.13 -10.83 -23.67
C GLY A 172 7.16 -10.74 -24.85
N GLY A 173 6.46 -9.63 -24.99
CA GLY A 173 5.55 -9.37 -26.12
C GLY A 173 6.26 -9.36 -27.48
N ARG A 174 7.45 -8.77 -27.56
CA ARG A 174 8.26 -8.77 -28.78
C ARG A 174 8.63 -10.21 -29.19
N LEU A 175 9.12 -11.01 -28.26
CA LEU A 175 9.51 -12.40 -28.53
C LEU A 175 8.33 -13.25 -29.03
N VAL A 176 7.15 -13.08 -28.45
CA VAL A 176 5.93 -13.76 -28.94
C VAL A 176 5.59 -13.31 -30.36
N ALA A 177 5.61 -12.02 -30.63
CA ALA A 177 5.31 -11.48 -31.95
C ALA A 177 6.31 -11.98 -33.00
N GLU A 178 7.61 -11.93 -32.73
CA GLU A 178 8.67 -12.44 -33.59
C GLU A 178 8.45 -13.94 -33.90
N HIS A 179 8.22 -14.75 -32.88
CA HIS A 179 7.95 -16.17 -33.06
C HIS A 179 6.76 -16.45 -33.99
N LEU A 180 5.66 -15.71 -33.82
CA LEU A 180 4.48 -15.87 -34.68
C LEU A 180 4.75 -15.46 -36.12
N VAL A 181 5.53 -14.39 -36.36
CA VAL A 181 5.93 -13.92 -37.68
C VAL A 181 6.83 -14.97 -38.37
N GLU A 182 7.82 -15.53 -37.67
CA GLU A 182 8.70 -16.58 -38.14
C GLU A 182 7.93 -17.84 -38.55
N ARG A 183 6.85 -18.15 -37.84
CA ARG A 183 5.94 -19.25 -38.18
C ARG A 183 5.03 -18.95 -39.37
N GLY A 184 5.16 -17.80 -40.00
CA GLY A 184 4.42 -17.40 -41.18
C GLY A 184 3.06 -16.76 -40.93
N HIS A 185 2.68 -16.52 -39.66
CA HIS A 185 1.46 -15.80 -39.36
C HIS A 185 1.52 -14.34 -39.82
N ARG A 186 0.42 -13.82 -40.37
CA ARG A 186 0.32 -12.43 -40.89
C ARG A 186 -0.84 -11.65 -40.30
N ARG A 187 -1.73 -12.32 -39.58
CA ARG A 187 -2.89 -11.71 -38.93
C ARG A 187 -2.86 -12.09 -37.45
N PHE A 188 -2.88 -11.09 -36.60
CA PHE A 188 -2.77 -11.24 -35.16
C PHE A 188 -4.01 -10.68 -34.49
N GLY A 189 -4.42 -11.28 -33.37
CA GLY A 189 -5.39 -10.74 -32.45
C GLY A 189 -4.76 -10.67 -31.07
N PHE A 190 -5.10 -9.65 -30.31
CA PHE A 190 -4.74 -9.53 -28.90
C PHE A 190 -6.01 -9.57 -28.05
N LEU A 191 -6.03 -10.44 -27.06
CA LEU A 191 -7.11 -10.51 -26.08
C LEU A 191 -6.52 -10.18 -24.72
N GLY A 192 -7.00 -9.12 -24.12
CA GLY A 192 -6.57 -8.66 -22.79
C GLY A 192 -7.69 -7.87 -22.11
N GLU A 193 -7.53 -7.62 -20.83
CA GLU A 193 -8.42 -6.73 -20.10
C GLU A 193 -8.18 -5.28 -20.52
N SER A 194 -9.26 -4.51 -20.63
CA SER A 194 -9.19 -3.05 -20.84
C SER A 194 -8.63 -2.41 -19.56
N GLN A 195 -7.52 -1.72 -19.70
CA GLN A 195 -6.91 -0.93 -18.62
C GLN A 195 -7.46 0.51 -18.61
N GLN A 196 -8.79 0.66 -18.79
CA GLN A 196 -9.45 1.97 -18.69
C GLN A 196 -9.82 2.32 -17.25
#